data_13f48834f8fb0340ea78f05903a84c45
#
_entry.id   13f48834f8fb0340ea78f05903a84c45
#
_cell.length_a   1.000
_cell.length_b   1.000
_cell.length_c   1.000
_cell.angle_alpha   90.00
_cell.angle_beta   90.00
_cell.angle_gamma   90.00
#
_symmetry.space_group_name_H-M   'P 1'
#
loop_
_entity.id
_entity.type
_entity.pdbx_description
1 polymer ?
#
loop_
_entity_poly.entity_id
_entity_poly.type
_entity_poly.pdbx_seq_one_letter_code
_entity_poly.pdbx_strand_id
1 'polypeptide(L)'
;IDRYKNYWEITLKDKKKYQSRSLVLTCPYPQLKKLAKKYLNKKLLNLNVKMHPNITAMLVVKNHKEIPLSSIKTDTDVISWIANENSKKRFRSPLGLWTLQSSVKWANKNINKYKKKTRSTNSFFISEFCKLIGFNKNEVIFSNIHGWKYSYNFKKTVLSSYWDERQSFGVCGDWFLGSKAEDAWSSAFDLYKKIKKNPLIKNKRV
;
A
#
# COMPACT_ATOMS: atom_id res chain seq x y z
N ILE A 1 1.93 3.84 20.96
CA ILE A 1 3.35 3.47 20.89
C ILE A 1 4.08 4.36 21.88
N ASP A 2 4.81 3.74 22.81
CA ASP A 2 5.55 4.44 23.84
C ASP A 2 7.00 3.94 23.90
N ARG A 3 7.94 4.85 24.24
CA ARG A 3 9.37 4.57 24.39
C ARG A 3 9.77 4.67 25.84
N TYR A 4 10.31 3.61 26.36
CA TYR A 4 10.94 3.52 27.66
C TYR A 4 12.48 3.49 27.50
N LYS A 5 13.21 3.59 28.58
CA LYS A 5 14.68 3.68 28.53
C LYS A 5 15.32 2.60 27.64
N ASN A 6 14.87 1.33 27.74
CA ASN A 6 15.51 0.19 27.09
C ASN A 6 14.62 -0.52 26.07
N TYR A 7 13.34 -0.14 25.91
CA TYR A 7 12.42 -0.83 25.03
C TYR A 7 11.31 0.08 24.49
N TRP A 8 10.69 -0.35 23.44
CA TRP A 8 9.45 0.15 22.88
C TRP A 8 8.27 -0.65 23.37
N GLU A 9 7.18 -0.03 23.69
CA GLU A 9 5.90 -0.68 23.98
C GLU A 9 4.86 -0.30 22.92
N ILE A 10 4.21 -1.32 22.36
CA ILE A 10 3.16 -1.15 21.36
C ILE A 10 1.88 -1.71 21.97
N THR A 11 0.88 -0.84 22.17
CA THR A 11 -0.45 -1.25 22.64
C THR A 11 -1.39 -1.37 21.44
N LEU A 12 -1.98 -2.52 21.26
CA LEU A 12 -3.00 -2.77 20.22
C LEU A 12 -4.38 -2.26 20.65
N LYS A 13 -5.35 -2.28 19.71
CA LYS A 13 -6.73 -1.87 20.00
C LYS A 13 -7.42 -2.75 21.03
N ASP A 14 -7.09 -4.03 21.07
CA ASP A 14 -7.57 -5.02 22.06
C ASP A 14 -6.83 -4.93 23.41
N LYS A 15 -6.08 -3.85 23.62
CA LYS A 15 -5.26 -3.57 24.81
C LYS A 15 -4.06 -4.51 25.03
N LYS A 16 -3.81 -5.45 24.13
CA LYS A 16 -2.58 -6.25 24.20
C LYS A 16 -1.35 -5.39 24.00
N LYS A 17 -0.30 -5.70 24.75
CA LYS A 17 0.97 -4.98 24.77
C LYS A 17 2.11 -5.88 24.26
N TYR A 18 2.96 -5.29 23.43
CA TYR A 18 4.18 -5.93 22.94
C TYR A 18 5.36 -5.03 23.24
N GLN A 19 6.46 -5.65 23.66
CA GLN A 19 7.70 -4.94 23.95
C GLN A 19 8.81 -5.40 22.99
N SER A 20 9.65 -4.44 22.59
CA SER A 20 10.77 -4.69 21.69
C SER A 20 11.91 -3.71 21.96
N ARG A 21 13.16 -4.16 21.76
CA ARG A 21 14.34 -3.28 21.85
C ARG A 21 14.40 -2.26 20.70
N SER A 22 13.92 -2.65 19.54
CA SER A 22 13.91 -1.81 18.34
C SER A 22 12.51 -1.78 17.73
N LEU A 23 12.17 -0.66 17.09
CA LEU A 23 10.90 -0.51 16.39
C LEU A 23 11.14 -0.02 14.97
N VAL A 24 10.54 -0.72 13.99
CA VAL A 24 10.50 -0.27 12.59
C VAL A 24 9.06 -0.04 12.18
N LEU A 25 8.76 1.17 11.67
CA LEU A 25 7.45 1.51 11.11
C LEU A 25 7.53 1.56 9.59
N THR A 26 6.60 0.84 8.94
CA THR A 26 6.49 0.72 7.47
C THR A 26 5.20 1.32 6.92
N CYS A 27 4.41 1.95 7.78
CA CYS A 27 3.13 2.53 7.39
C CYS A 27 3.29 3.80 6.54
N PRO A 28 2.25 4.18 5.77
CA PRO A 28 2.24 5.43 5.02
C PRO A 28 2.55 6.67 5.87
N TYR A 29 3.20 7.66 5.29
CA TYR A 29 3.71 8.84 5.98
C TYR A 29 2.68 9.59 6.87
N PRO A 30 1.40 9.81 6.45
CA PRO A 30 0.42 10.43 7.34
C PRO A 30 0.09 9.59 8.58
N GLN A 31 0.12 8.26 8.44
CA GLN A 31 -0.08 7.34 9.57
C GLN A 31 1.15 7.33 10.49
N LEU A 32 2.36 7.35 9.93
CA LEU A 32 3.61 7.50 10.68
C LEU A 32 3.56 8.74 11.60
N LYS A 33 3.19 9.89 11.03
CA LYS A 33 3.05 11.12 11.82
C LYS A 33 2.02 10.99 12.94
N LYS A 34 0.90 10.33 12.67
CA LYS A 34 -0.13 10.11 13.70
C LYS A 34 0.35 9.20 14.83
N LEU A 35 1.09 8.13 14.48
CA LEU A 35 1.52 7.10 15.43
C LEU A 35 2.74 7.49 16.26
N ALA A 36 3.69 8.20 15.64
CA ALA A 36 5.04 8.36 16.20
C ALA A 36 5.58 9.79 16.16
N LYS A 37 4.74 10.82 15.99
CA LYS A 37 5.17 12.24 15.84
C LYS A 37 6.21 12.67 16.86
N LYS A 38 6.04 12.28 18.12
CA LYS A 38 6.94 12.66 19.23
C LYS A 38 8.35 12.04 19.13
N TYR A 39 8.52 11.02 18.28
CA TYR A 39 9.80 10.34 18.07
C TYR A 39 10.45 10.67 16.72
N LEU A 40 9.76 11.43 15.87
CA LEU A 40 10.28 11.83 14.57
C LEU A 40 11.13 13.08 14.70
N ASN A 41 12.33 13.05 14.10
CA ASN A 41 13.18 14.23 14.04
C ASN A 41 12.68 15.25 12.99
N LYS A 42 13.27 16.46 13.02
CA LYS A 42 12.92 17.53 12.08
C LYS A 42 13.07 17.13 10.61
N LYS A 43 14.07 16.28 10.27
CA LYS A 43 14.27 15.81 8.88
C LYS A 43 13.06 15.01 8.38
N LEU A 44 12.55 14.06 9.19
CA LEU A 44 11.35 13.28 8.84
C LEU A 44 10.07 14.13 8.87
N LEU A 45 9.91 14.99 9.86
CA LEU A 45 8.70 15.83 9.98
C LEU A 45 8.53 16.79 8.81
N ASN A 46 9.64 17.28 8.25
CA ASN A 46 9.66 18.26 7.17
C ASN A 46 9.69 17.64 5.76
N LEU A 47 9.58 16.30 5.63
CA LEU A 47 9.47 15.69 4.32
C LEU A 47 8.20 16.14 3.61
N ASN A 48 8.35 16.58 2.36
CA ASN A 48 7.22 16.91 1.49
C ASN A 48 6.68 15.63 0.83
N VAL A 49 5.83 14.90 1.56
CA VAL A 49 5.21 13.66 1.08
C VAL A 49 3.72 13.89 0.86
N LYS A 50 3.29 13.78 -0.39
CA LYS A 50 1.88 13.89 -0.79
C LYS A 50 1.36 12.51 -1.18
N MET A 51 0.66 11.87 -0.24
CA MET A 51 0.02 10.57 -0.51
C MET A 51 -1.29 10.74 -1.26
N HIS A 52 -1.46 9.95 -2.30
CA HIS A 52 -2.67 9.90 -3.12
C HIS A 52 -3.46 8.64 -2.85
N PRO A 53 -4.81 8.69 -2.90
CA PRO A 53 -5.64 7.52 -2.70
C PRO A 53 -5.74 6.64 -3.94
N ASN A 54 -6.19 5.41 -3.73
CA ASN A 54 -6.65 4.49 -4.77
C ASN A 54 -7.92 3.78 -4.29
N ILE A 55 -8.81 3.44 -5.22
CA ILE A 55 -9.90 2.50 -4.99
C ILE A 55 -9.67 1.31 -5.90
N THR A 56 -9.51 0.14 -5.29
CA THR A 56 -9.25 -1.12 -5.98
C THR A 56 -10.51 -1.97 -5.98
N ALA A 57 -10.88 -2.53 -7.12
CA ALA A 57 -11.93 -3.54 -7.24
C ALA A 57 -11.31 -4.89 -7.64
N MET A 58 -11.79 -5.96 -7.02
CA MET A 58 -11.49 -7.34 -7.40
C MET A 58 -12.76 -7.96 -7.96
N LEU A 59 -12.66 -8.53 -9.16
CA LEU A 59 -13.79 -9.10 -9.86
C LEU A 59 -13.53 -10.57 -10.21
N VAL A 60 -14.61 -11.35 -10.19
CA VAL A 60 -14.62 -12.72 -10.71
C VAL A 60 -15.67 -12.79 -11.83
N VAL A 61 -15.27 -13.29 -13.00
CA VAL A 61 -16.15 -13.50 -14.15
C VAL A 61 -16.32 -15.00 -14.41
N LYS A 62 -17.49 -15.40 -14.90
CA LYS A 62 -17.87 -16.83 -15.12
C LYS A 62 -16.91 -17.57 -16.04
N ASN A 63 -16.49 -16.93 -17.12
CA ASN A 63 -15.67 -17.57 -18.13
C ASN A 63 -14.27 -16.94 -18.14
N HIS A 64 -13.25 -17.79 -18.02
CA HIS A 64 -11.90 -17.38 -18.31
C HIS A 64 -11.73 -17.33 -19.84
N LYS A 65 -11.97 -16.14 -20.43
CA LYS A 65 -11.50 -15.89 -21.79
C LYS A 65 -9.99 -15.80 -21.75
N GLU A 66 -9.30 -16.57 -22.58
CA GLU A 66 -7.86 -16.39 -22.78
C GLU A 66 -7.61 -15.03 -23.44
N ILE A 67 -7.54 -14.01 -22.60
CA ILE A 67 -7.12 -12.68 -23.02
C ILE A 67 -5.60 -12.67 -22.89
N PRO A 68 -4.84 -12.51 -24.00
CA PRO A 68 -3.37 -12.60 -23.99
C PRO A 68 -2.71 -11.36 -23.37
N LEU A 69 -3.34 -10.81 -22.34
CA LEU A 69 -2.89 -9.61 -21.64
C LEU A 69 -2.74 -9.92 -20.15
N SER A 70 -1.56 -9.66 -19.61
CA SER A 70 -1.31 -9.74 -18.16
C SER A 70 -1.85 -8.53 -17.42
N SER A 71 -1.71 -7.35 -18.01
CA SER A 71 -2.25 -6.08 -17.47
C SER A 71 -2.38 -5.03 -18.56
N ILE A 72 -3.28 -4.07 -18.31
CA ILE A 72 -3.54 -2.93 -19.19
C ILE A 72 -3.45 -1.66 -18.35
N LYS A 73 -2.64 -0.71 -18.78
CA LYS A 73 -2.73 0.66 -18.34
C LYS A 73 -3.76 1.38 -19.20
N THR A 74 -4.71 2.04 -18.58
CA THR A 74 -5.78 2.76 -19.30
C THR A 74 -5.66 4.27 -19.08
N ASP A 75 -6.13 5.05 -20.04
CA ASP A 75 -6.18 6.52 -19.95
C ASP A 75 -7.58 7.03 -19.59
N THR A 76 -8.44 6.19 -19.02
CA THR A 76 -9.78 6.62 -18.60
C THR A 76 -9.74 7.42 -17.30
N ASP A 77 -10.71 8.31 -17.13
CA ASP A 77 -10.85 9.10 -15.90
C ASP A 77 -11.15 8.24 -14.65
N VAL A 78 -11.59 7.00 -14.83
CA VAL A 78 -12.09 6.12 -13.75
C VAL A 78 -11.09 5.05 -13.37
N ILE A 79 -10.75 4.18 -14.33
CA ILE A 79 -9.81 3.06 -14.14
C ILE A 79 -8.49 3.48 -14.78
N SER A 80 -7.39 3.32 -14.06
CA SER A 80 -6.04 3.59 -14.58
C SER A 80 -5.25 2.31 -14.88
N TRP A 81 -5.65 1.18 -14.30
CA TRP A 81 -4.95 -0.08 -14.47
C TRP A 81 -5.87 -1.28 -14.23
N ILE A 82 -5.69 -2.31 -15.05
CA ILE A 82 -6.42 -3.58 -15.00
C ILE A 82 -5.40 -4.69 -15.06
N ALA A 83 -5.51 -5.68 -14.16
CA ALA A 83 -4.70 -6.90 -14.21
C ALA A 83 -5.58 -8.14 -14.37
N ASN A 84 -5.13 -9.03 -15.25
CA ASN A 84 -5.61 -10.39 -15.35
C ASN A 84 -4.82 -11.26 -14.37
N GLU A 85 -5.42 -11.66 -13.25
CA GLU A 85 -4.74 -12.41 -12.20
C GLU A 85 -4.44 -13.87 -12.65
N ASN A 86 -5.19 -14.42 -13.60
CA ASN A 86 -4.93 -15.74 -14.15
C ASN A 86 -3.61 -15.80 -14.91
N SER A 87 -3.19 -14.69 -15.53
CA SER A 87 -1.91 -14.61 -16.26
C SER A 87 -0.68 -14.88 -15.37
N LYS A 88 -0.82 -14.68 -14.05
CA LYS A 88 0.27 -14.88 -13.07
C LYS A 88 0.53 -16.36 -12.76
N LYS A 89 -0.32 -17.27 -13.25
CA LYS A 89 -0.21 -18.74 -13.10
C LYS A 89 0.00 -19.24 -11.65
N ARG A 90 -0.44 -18.47 -10.65
CA ARG A 90 -0.30 -18.84 -9.23
C ARG A 90 -1.26 -19.95 -8.82
N PHE A 91 -2.38 -20.05 -9.52
CA PHE A 91 -3.42 -21.03 -9.32
C PHE A 91 -4.12 -21.32 -10.66
N ARG A 92 -4.73 -22.47 -10.79
CA ARG A 92 -5.59 -22.81 -11.92
C ARG A 92 -7.03 -22.50 -11.54
N SER A 93 -7.74 -21.77 -12.37
CA SER A 93 -9.15 -21.44 -12.18
C SER A 93 -9.86 -21.40 -13.53
N PRO A 94 -11.04 -22.02 -13.65
CA PRO A 94 -11.90 -21.86 -14.82
C PRO A 94 -12.56 -20.46 -14.86
N LEU A 95 -12.48 -19.72 -13.76
CA LEU A 95 -13.03 -18.38 -13.62
C LEU A 95 -12.00 -17.33 -13.99
N GLY A 96 -12.44 -16.24 -14.60
CA GLY A 96 -11.60 -15.08 -14.85
C GLY A 96 -11.48 -14.20 -13.59
N LEU A 97 -10.25 -13.93 -13.18
CA LEU A 97 -9.93 -13.16 -11.97
C LEU A 97 -9.25 -11.85 -12.35
N TRP A 98 -9.80 -10.74 -11.88
CA TRP A 98 -9.36 -9.42 -12.31
C TRP A 98 -9.19 -8.47 -11.13
N THR A 99 -8.13 -7.67 -11.19
CA THR A 99 -7.89 -6.55 -10.27
C THR A 99 -7.91 -5.24 -11.04
N LEU A 100 -8.72 -4.29 -10.59
CA LEU A 100 -8.88 -2.97 -11.18
C LEU A 100 -8.38 -1.92 -10.21
N GLN A 101 -7.65 -0.93 -10.68
CA GLN A 101 -7.25 0.23 -9.89
C GLN A 101 -7.80 1.51 -10.48
N SER A 102 -8.39 2.33 -9.63
CA SER A 102 -8.91 3.63 -10.05
C SER A 102 -7.80 4.60 -10.48
N SER A 103 -8.17 5.57 -11.29
CA SER A 103 -7.35 6.77 -11.45
C SER A 103 -7.26 7.55 -10.12
N VAL A 104 -6.16 8.27 -9.91
CA VAL A 104 -5.99 9.15 -8.75
C VAL A 104 -7.04 10.26 -8.73
N LYS A 105 -7.39 10.80 -9.91
CA LYS A 105 -8.42 11.83 -10.07
C LYS A 105 -9.77 11.36 -9.53
N TRP A 106 -10.18 10.17 -9.92
CA TRP A 106 -11.45 9.58 -9.49
C TRP A 106 -11.41 9.17 -8.01
N ALA A 107 -10.30 8.56 -7.54
CA ALA A 107 -10.12 8.18 -6.15
C ALA A 107 -10.21 9.38 -5.21
N ASN A 108 -9.58 10.52 -5.53
CA ASN A 108 -9.64 11.73 -4.70
C ASN A 108 -11.09 12.21 -4.49
N LYS A 109 -11.95 12.10 -5.51
CA LYS A 109 -13.36 12.50 -5.41
C LYS A 109 -14.21 11.52 -4.59
N ASN A 110 -13.81 10.23 -4.54
CA ASN A 110 -14.68 9.15 -4.07
C ASN A 110 -14.19 8.46 -2.79
N ILE A 111 -12.91 8.56 -2.41
CA ILE A 111 -12.32 7.80 -1.29
C ILE A 111 -13.04 8.00 0.05
N ASN A 112 -13.57 9.16 0.33
CA ASN A 112 -14.30 9.43 1.57
C ASN A 112 -15.78 8.99 1.51
N LYS A 113 -16.30 8.74 0.31
CA LYS A 113 -17.72 8.44 0.05
C LYS A 113 -17.98 6.97 -0.26
N TYR A 114 -16.95 6.23 -0.75
CA TYR A 114 -17.14 4.89 -1.30
C TYR A 114 -17.74 3.91 -0.29
N LYS A 115 -17.39 3.99 0.99
CA LYS A 115 -17.96 3.13 2.04
C LYS A 115 -19.46 3.29 2.21
N LYS A 116 -19.98 4.53 2.11
CA LYS A 116 -21.42 4.82 2.18
C LYS A 116 -22.15 4.43 0.89
N LYS A 117 -21.44 4.36 -0.23
CA LYS A 117 -21.96 4.08 -1.58
C LYS A 117 -21.31 2.83 -2.20
N THR A 118 -20.96 1.83 -1.37
CA THR A 118 -20.19 0.66 -1.82
C THR A 118 -20.86 -0.04 -3.00
N ARG A 119 -22.17 -0.29 -2.93
CA ARG A 119 -22.93 -0.98 -3.99
C ARG A 119 -22.91 -0.20 -5.32
N SER A 120 -23.18 1.10 -5.29
CA SER A 120 -23.19 1.92 -6.51
C SER A 120 -21.78 2.12 -7.07
N THR A 121 -20.78 2.29 -6.21
CA THR A 121 -19.37 2.39 -6.61
C THR A 121 -18.91 1.10 -7.28
N ASN A 122 -19.26 -0.04 -6.71
CA ASN A 122 -18.91 -1.35 -7.25
C ASN A 122 -19.59 -1.59 -8.62
N SER A 123 -20.89 -1.33 -8.72
CA SER A 123 -21.63 -1.41 -9.99
C SER A 123 -21.04 -0.51 -11.07
N PHE A 124 -20.55 0.67 -10.71
CA PHE A 124 -19.90 1.58 -11.62
C PHE A 124 -18.56 1.01 -12.13
N PHE A 125 -17.71 0.47 -11.23
CA PHE A 125 -16.46 -0.21 -11.63
C PHE A 125 -16.71 -1.39 -12.56
N ILE A 126 -17.71 -2.23 -12.27
CA ILE A 126 -18.11 -3.34 -13.13
C ILE A 126 -18.50 -2.84 -14.52
N SER A 127 -19.29 -1.77 -14.58
CA SER A 127 -19.71 -1.19 -15.86
C SER A 127 -18.52 -0.70 -16.69
N GLU A 128 -17.57 -0.01 -16.08
CA GLU A 128 -16.38 0.50 -16.76
C GLU A 128 -15.45 -0.65 -17.20
N PHE A 129 -15.28 -1.66 -16.36
CA PHE A 129 -14.53 -2.87 -16.69
C PHE A 129 -15.13 -3.59 -17.89
N CYS A 130 -16.45 -3.82 -17.89
CA CYS A 130 -17.13 -4.51 -18.99
C CYS A 130 -16.98 -3.77 -20.31
N LYS A 131 -17.05 -2.44 -20.30
CA LYS A 131 -16.82 -1.61 -21.49
C LYS A 131 -15.38 -1.75 -22.02
N LEU A 132 -14.38 -1.79 -21.12
CA LEU A 132 -12.97 -1.81 -21.51
C LEU A 132 -12.50 -3.19 -22.02
N ILE A 133 -13.03 -4.27 -21.44
CA ILE A 133 -12.54 -5.64 -21.69
C ILE A 133 -13.51 -6.45 -22.58
N GLY A 134 -14.74 -5.97 -22.76
CA GLY A 134 -15.74 -6.64 -23.60
C GLY A 134 -16.48 -7.79 -22.91
N PHE A 135 -16.60 -7.74 -21.58
CA PHE A 135 -17.50 -8.65 -20.82
C PHE A 135 -18.91 -8.07 -20.71
N ASN A 136 -19.90 -8.95 -20.53
CA ASN A 136 -21.23 -8.57 -20.12
C ASN A 136 -21.30 -8.49 -18.59
N LYS A 137 -22.14 -7.57 -18.06
CA LYS A 137 -22.28 -7.42 -16.60
C LYS A 137 -22.77 -8.67 -15.89
N ASN A 138 -23.59 -9.49 -16.55
CA ASN A 138 -24.10 -10.76 -16.01
C ASN A 138 -23.04 -11.87 -15.93
N GLU A 139 -21.91 -11.70 -16.59
CA GLU A 139 -20.75 -12.59 -16.44
C GLU A 139 -19.98 -12.34 -15.15
N VAL A 140 -20.13 -11.17 -14.52
CA VAL A 140 -19.47 -10.83 -13.24
C VAL A 140 -20.27 -11.46 -12.10
N ILE A 141 -19.72 -12.53 -11.51
CA ILE A 141 -20.38 -13.30 -10.44
C ILE A 141 -19.96 -12.89 -9.04
N PHE A 142 -18.84 -12.19 -8.90
CA PHE A 142 -18.36 -11.67 -7.62
C PHE A 142 -17.62 -10.37 -7.84
N SER A 143 -17.75 -9.47 -6.88
CA SER A 143 -16.96 -8.25 -6.83
C SER A 143 -16.78 -7.76 -5.40
N ASN A 144 -15.61 -7.23 -5.10
CA ASN A 144 -15.31 -6.57 -3.85
C ASN A 144 -14.49 -5.31 -4.13
N ILE A 145 -14.72 -4.24 -3.37
CA ILE A 145 -13.95 -3.01 -3.50
C ILE A 145 -13.30 -2.60 -2.18
N HIS A 146 -12.10 -2.05 -2.28
CA HIS A 146 -11.36 -1.52 -1.15
C HIS A 146 -10.74 -0.16 -1.49
N GLY A 147 -10.85 0.79 -0.55
CA GLY A 147 -10.27 2.12 -0.70
C GLY A 147 -9.00 2.29 0.12
N TRP A 148 -7.92 2.58 -0.54
CA TRP A 148 -6.60 2.87 0.03
C TRP A 148 -6.42 4.38 0.13
N LYS A 149 -6.56 4.95 1.31
CA LYS A 149 -6.48 6.42 1.50
C LYS A 149 -5.09 6.98 1.22
N TYR A 150 -4.05 6.19 1.44
CA TYR A 150 -2.65 6.59 1.30
C TYR A 150 -1.91 5.54 0.47
N SER A 151 -2.19 5.49 -0.84
CA SER A 151 -1.71 4.44 -1.73
C SER A 151 -0.42 4.83 -2.46
N TYR A 152 -0.34 6.04 -2.98
CA TYR A 152 0.76 6.45 -3.83
C TYR A 152 1.44 7.72 -3.34
N ASN A 153 2.78 7.75 -3.44
CA ASN A 153 3.59 8.96 -3.48
C ASN A 153 4.42 8.97 -4.76
N PHE A 154 4.15 9.89 -5.68
CA PHE A 154 4.82 9.92 -6.97
C PHE A 154 6.17 10.65 -6.96
N LYS A 155 6.50 11.32 -5.87
CA LYS A 155 7.76 12.08 -5.75
C LYS A 155 8.68 11.40 -4.75
N LYS A 156 9.93 11.14 -5.17
CA LYS A 156 10.98 10.71 -4.24
C LYS A 156 11.20 11.77 -3.17
N THR A 157 11.49 11.31 -1.97
CA THR A 157 11.97 12.19 -0.89
C THR A 157 13.50 12.28 -0.90
N VAL A 158 14.04 13.17 -0.10
CA VAL A 158 15.50 13.31 0.08
C VAL A 158 16.12 12.15 0.89
N LEU A 159 15.29 11.30 1.47
CA LEU A 159 15.70 10.13 2.23
C LEU A 159 15.18 8.87 1.55
N SER A 160 15.96 7.78 1.60
CA SER A 160 15.52 6.45 1.15
C SER A 160 14.92 5.63 2.30
N SER A 161 15.35 5.88 3.51
CA SER A 161 14.84 5.34 4.77
C SER A 161 15.36 6.18 5.92
N TYR A 162 14.93 5.88 7.14
CA TYR A 162 15.40 6.56 8.34
C TYR A 162 15.77 5.56 9.43
N TRP A 163 16.87 5.80 10.12
CA TRP A 163 17.29 5.10 11.33
C TRP A 163 17.77 6.08 12.39
N ASP A 164 17.23 5.97 13.60
CA ASP A 164 17.70 6.64 14.79
C ASP A 164 18.33 5.60 15.71
N GLU A 165 19.66 5.67 15.81
CA GLU A 165 20.44 4.74 16.60
C GLU A 165 20.16 4.86 18.10
N ARG A 166 20.03 6.09 18.61
CA ARG A 166 19.80 6.36 20.04
C ARG A 166 18.46 5.80 20.51
N GLN A 167 17.46 5.87 19.64
CA GLN A 167 16.13 5.36 19.95
C GLN A 167 15.94 3.91 19.48
N SER A 168 16.85 3.35 18.71
CA SER A 168 16.69 2.08 17.98
C SER A 168 15.36 2.08 17.19
N PHE A 169 15.13 3.19 16.44
CA PHE A 169 13.89 3.45 15.72
C PHE A 169 14.14 3.60 14.23
N GLY A 170 13.41 2.82 13.43
CA GLY A 170 13.51 2.81 11.99
C GLY A 170 12.22 3.14 11.27
N VAL A 171 12.35 3.71 10.07
CA VAL A 171 11.24 3.96 9.16
C VAL A 171 11.66 3.61 7.74
N CYS A 172 10.87 2.79 7.06
CA CYS A 172 11.00 2.52 5.63
C CYS A 172 9.62 2.38 5.00
N GLY A 173 9.57 2.44 3.67
CA GLY A 173 8.33 2.30 2.90
C GLY A 173 8.53 2.81 1.48
N ASP A 174 7.67 2.38 0.58
CA ASP A 174 7.66 2.81 -0.83
C ASP A 174 7.64 4.33 -0.98
N TRP A 175 6.86 5.01 -0.15
CA TRP A 175 6.65 6.45 -0.19
C TRP A 175 7.93 7.31 -0.05
N PHE A 176 9.05 6.74 0.40
CA PHE A 176 10.34 7.42 0.36
C PHE A 176 10.88 7.57 -1.07
N LEU A 177 10.69 6.55 -1.90
CA LEU A 177 11.33 6.44 -3.22
C LEU A 177 10.34 6.57 -4.39
N GLY A 178 9.08 6.22 -4.18
CA GLY A 178 8.07 6.24 -5.23
C GLY A 178 6.76 5.58 -4.83
N SER A 179 6.24 4.70 -5.69
CA SER A 179 4.94 4.05 -5.49
C SER A 179 4.92 2.59 -5.94
N LYS A 180 6.08 1.99 -6.21
CA LYS A 180 6.21 0.63 -6.69
C LYS A 180 6.62 -0.32 -5.55
N ALA A 181 6.39 -1.62 -5.74
CA ALA A 181 6.84 -2.64 -4.79
C ALA A 181 8.37 -2.64 -4.63
N GLU A 182 9.10 -2.40 -5.71
CA GLU A 182 10.57 -2.29 -5.73
C GLU A 182 11.06 -1.09 -4.90
N ASP A 183 10.29 -0.01 -4.83
CA ASP A 183 10.60 1.17 -4.00
C ASP A 183 10.51 0.80 -2.51
N ALA A 184 9.51 0.00 -2.13
CA ALA A 184 9.37 -0.50 -0.76
C ALA A 184 10.56 -1.40 -0.38
N TRP A 185 10.94 -2.33 -1.27
CA TRP A 185 12.09 -3.21 -1.06
C TRP A 185 13.39 -2.42 -0.94
N SER A 186 13.63 -1.48 -1.85
CA SER A 186 14.84 -0.65 -1.86
C SER A 186 14.96 0.20 -0.60
N SER A 187 13.83 0.77 -0.14
CA SER A 187 13.77 1.52 1.11
C SER A 187 14.09 0.65 2.33
N ALA A 188 13.54 -0.57 2.38
CA ALA A 188 13.81 -1.53 3.45
C ALA A 188 15.26 -2.00 3.44
N PHE A 189 15.84 -2.22 2.27
CA PHE A 189 17.24 -2.63 2.12
C PHE A 189 18.22 -1.52 2.54
N ASP A 190 17.89 -0.25 2.24
CA ASP A 190 18.66 0.89 2.73
C ASP A 190 18.60 0.98 4.27
N LEU A 191 17.42 0.79 4.87
CA LEU A 191 17.28 0.72 6.32
C LEU A 191 18.10 -0.42 6.93
N TYR A 192 18.05 -1.62 6.33
CA TYR A 192 18.85 -2.77 6.76
C TYR A 192 20.34 -2.45 6.80
N LYS A 193 20.86 -1.80 5.75
CA LYS A 193 22.27 -1.37 5.70
C LYS A 193 22.63 -0.42 6.84
N LYS A 194 21.75 0.53 7.18
CA LYS A 194 21.94 1.48 8.28
C LYS A 194 21.97 0.75 9.62
N ILE A 195 21.04 -0.18 9.86
CA ILE A 195 20.97 -0.98 11.07
C ILE A 195 22.23 -1.86 11.21
N LYS A 196 22.66 -2.54 10.13
CA LYS A 196 23.84 -3.43 10.13
C LYS A 196 25.15 -2.69 10.44
N LYS A 197 25.24 -1.42 10.08
CA LYS A 197 26.42 -0.59 10.39
C LYS A 197 26.49 -0.18 11.87
N ASN A 198 25.40 -0.36 12.62
CA ASN A 198 25.32 0.05 14.03
C ASN A 198 26.15 -0.91 14.91
N PRO A 199 27.22 -0.44 15.60
CA PRO A 199 28.06 -1.27 16.44
C PRO A 199 27.32 -1.90 17.63
N LEU A 200 26.24 -1.26 18.13
CA LEU A 200 25.44 -1.76 19.26
C LEU A 200 24.69 -3.07 18.93
N ILE A 201 24.46 -3.36 17.64
CA ILE A 201 23.79 -4.57 17.19
C ILE A 201 24.83 -5.68 16.89
N LYS A 202 26.06 -5.31 16.47
CA LYS A 202 27.12 -6.28 16.16
C LYS A 202 27.58 -7.11 17.37
N ASN A 203 27.53 -6.52 18.58
CA ASN A 203 28.10 -7.13 19.79
C ASN A 203 27.12 -8.02 20.57
N LYS A 204 25.95 -8.38 20.00
CA LYS A 204 24.94 -9.23 20.66
C LYS A 204 24.54 -10.44 19.80
N ARG A 205 25.52 -11.13 19.21
CA ARG A 205 25.34 -12.54 18.85
C ARG A 205 25.66 -13.36 20.10
N VAL A 206 24.62 -13.77 20.80
CA VAL A 206 24.63 -14.89 21.71
C VAL A 206 24.19 -16.10 20.91
#